data_360be4469022d2185be677a1071a563d
#
_entry.id   360be4469022d2185be677a1071a563d
#
_cell.length_a   1.000
_cell.length_b   1.000
_cell.length_c   1.000
_cell.angle_alpha   90.00
_cell.angle_beta   90.00
_cell.angle_gamma   90.00
#
_symmetry.space_group_name_H-M   'P 1'
#
loop_
_entity.id
_entity.type
_entity.pdbx_description
1 polymer ?
#
loop_
_entity_poly.entity_id
_entity_poly.type
_entity_poly.pdbx_seq_one_letter_code
_entity_poly.pdbx_strand_id
1 'polypeptide(L)'
;MKQIPSTCVIDAAGPAEYKLLNWAKIEPDEQGIIYWHIANFTEKMDKFKVLFAFQTCFEKWQAAFDAIAPVGRVIELRATDDWHKSQIRLYFLNPGVSSQEIVISDGSTVTVRNKWPFDGPQGVLAHRPPHSFDLHFDEGEAWSDIHKYDKEKQTLFVQLWQVAMHELGHMLDIAHSSDPLAIMYPTYDGEHTEILKDDLDGLAAAFGKVKAELAEKLRPAMLSVDREVIDIVDSLPKGATAYRKRTIDQIKQIVVHHSADNGTPESIAGYHVNGHKWPGVGYHFLIDKSGQIFKG
;
A
#
# COMPACT_ATOMS: atom_id res chain seq x y z
N MET A 1 4.35 22.95 -24.33
CA MET A 1 4.13 22.80 -22.90
C MET A 1 5.47 22.88 -22.22
N LYS A 2 5.67 23.78 -21.27
CA LYS A 2 6.88 23.74 -20.43
C LYS A 2 6.73 22.53 -19.53
N GLN A 3 7.59 21.51 -19.67
CA GLN A 3 7.76 20.48 -18.66
C GLN A 3 8.18 21.20 -17.38
N ILE A 4 7.39 21.04 -16.33
CA ILE A 4 7.76 21.46 -14.99
C ILE A 4 8.58 20.30 -14.44
N PRO A 5 9.89 20.45 -14.23
CA PRO A 5 10.69 19.39 -13.66
C PRO A 5 10.41 19.30 -12.16
N SER A 6 9.48 18.47 -11.78
CA SER A 6 9.37 18.02 -10.40
C SER A 6 10.33 16.84 -10.24
N THR A 7 11.37 17.04 -9.48
CA THR A 7 12.38 15.99 -9.23
C THR A 7 12.23 15.45 -7.84
N CYS A 8 12.19 14.14 -7.74
CA CYS A 8 12.48 13.47 -6.50
C CYS A 8 13.96 13.75 -6.14
N VAL A 9 14.26 14.23 -4.93
CA VAL A 9 15.65 14.45 -4.48
C VAL A 9 16.23 13.16 -3.95
N ILE A 10 16.45 12.23 -4.84
CA ILE A 10 17.41 11.17 -4.60
C ILE A 10 18.40 11.24 -5.74
N ASP A 11 19.65 11.44 -5.38
CA ASP A 11 20.73 11.74 -6.28
C ASP A 11 20.67 10.98 -7.60
N ALA A 12 20.72 11.76 -8.67
CA ALA A 12 20.91 11.31 -10.03
C ALA A 12 22.24 10.57 -10.19
N ALA A 13 22.29 9.33 -9.84
CA ALA A 13 23.39 8.47 -10.20
C ALA A 13 23.05 7.71 -11.47
N GLY A 14 23.33 8.30 -12.62
CA GLY A 14 23.53 7.68 -13.92
C GLY A 14 22.55 6.60 -14.42
N PRO A 15 22.66 6.18 -15.71
CA PRO A 15 21.78 5.19 -16.31
C PRO A 15 21.83 3.89 -15.50
N ALA A 16 20.70 3.49 -14.99
CA ALA A 16 20.60 2.37 -14.07
C ALA A 16 20.17 1.09 -14.78
N GLU A 17 21.02 0.13 -14.80
CA GLU A 17 20.61 -1.25 -14.48
C GLU A 17 20.23 -1.24 -13.00
N TYR A 18 19.10 -1.86 -12.58
CA TYR A 18 18.55 -1.96 -11.24
C TYR A 18 19.57 -1.66 -10.14
N LYS A 19 19.56 -0.46 -9.61
CA LYS A 19 20.40 -0.12 -8.48
C LYS A 19 19.54 -0.18 -7.25
N LEU A 20 19.98 -0.95 -6.27
CA LEU A 20 19.51 -0.82 -4.91
C LEU A 20 20.14 0.44 -4.33
N LEU A 21 19.40 1.16 -3.51
CA LEU A 21 19.91 2.35 -2.83
C LEU A 21 21.00 2.00 -1.83
N ASN A 22 21.03 0.74 -1.36
CA ASN A 22 21.96 0.25 -0.32
C ASN A 22 21.94 1.13 0.94
N TRP A 23 20.78 1.70 1.24
CA TRP A 23 20.53 2.44 2.47
C TRP A 23 20.12 1.48 3.59
N ALA A 24 19.66 2.04 4.74
CA ALA A 24 19.07 1.19 5.76
C ALA A 24 17.89 0.43 5.15
N LYS A 25 17.98 -0.90 5.13
CA LYS A 25 16.96 -1.77 4.57
C LYS A 25 15.88 -1.99 5.61
N ILE A 26 14.64 -1.81 5.20
CA ILE A 26 13.51 -2.15 6.04
C ILE A 26 13.36 -3.67 6.08
N GLU A 27 13.23 -4.22 7.27
CA GLU A 27 13.06 -5.65 7.47
C GLU A 27 11.68 -5.92 8.08
N PRO A 28 10.95 -6.92 7.58
CA PRO A 28 9.73 -7.36 8.22
C PRO A 28 10.02 -7.95 9.60
N ASP A 29 9.05 -7.88 10.48
CA ASP A 29 9.13 -8.54 11.79
C ASP A 29 9.16 -10.07 11.68
N GLU A 30 9.19 -10.76 12.83
CA GLU A 30 9.23 -12.23 12.88
C GLU A 30 8.02 -12.92 12.24
N GLN A 31 6.91 -12.20 12.11
CA GLN A 31 5.69 -12.64 11.42
C GLN A 31 5.68 -12.27 9.93
N GLY A 32 6.69 -11.58 9.45
CA GLY A 32 6.76 -11.11 8.07
C GLY A 32 6.03 -9.79 7.84
N ILE A 33 5.73 -9.00 8.88
CA ILE A 33 4.94 -7.77 8.76
C ILE A 33 5.84 -6.55 8.78
N ILE A 34 5.57 -5.61 7.87
CA ILE A 34 6.10 -4.25 7.86
C ILE A 34 4.93 -3.31 8.16
N TYR A 35 4.99 -2.61 9.30
CA TYR A 35 3.94 -1.69 9.71
C TYR A 35 4.19 -0.29 9.17
N TRP A 36 3.13 0.36 8.69
CA TRP A 36 3.17 1.75 8.25
C TRP A 36 2.14 2.62 8.96
N HIS A 37 2.44 3.93 9.08
CA HIS A 37 1.63 4.90 9.81
C HIS A 37 1.69 6.28 9.14
N ILE A 38 0.55 6.97 9.08
CA ILE A 38 0.48 8.38 8.68
C ILE A 38 0.55 9.22 9.95
N ALA A 39 1.68 9.89 10.16
CA ALA A 39 1.93 10.65 11.38
C ALA A 39 1.15 11.96 11.44
N ASN A 40 0.98 12.63 10.30
CA ASN A 40 0.12 13.80 10.15
C ASN A 40 -0.48 13.85 8.74
N PHE A 41 -1.48 14.69 8.54
CA PHE A 41 -2.19 14.81 7.27
C PHE A 41 -1.97 16.20 6.68
N THR A 42 -1.92 16.28 5.35
CA THR A 42 -1.95 17.56 4.64
C THR A 42 -3.29 18.26 4.82
N GLU A 43 -3.25 19.59 4.87
CA GLU A 43 -4.45 20.43 4.85
C GLU A 43 -5.04 20.63 3.43
N LYS A 44 -4.33 20.18 2.39
CA LYS A 44 -4.73 20.38 0.98
C LYS A 44 -5.78 19.38 0.51
N MET A 45 -5.94 18.25 1.22
CA MET A 45 -6.86 17.18 0.86
C MET A 45 -7.69 16.73 2.06
N ASP A 46 -8.88 16.21 1.78
CA ASP A 46 -9.66 15.48 2.78
C ASP A 46 -8.89 14.27 3.32
N LYS A 47 -8.95 14.05 4.65
CA LYS A 47 -8.22 12.95 5.31
C LYS A 47 -8.52 11.58 4.74
N PHE A 48 -9.78 11.32 4.37
CA PHE A 48 -10.14 10.03 3.76
C PHE A 48 -9.51 9.83 2.39
N LYS A 49 -9.38 10.91 1.60
CA LYS A 49 -8.67 10.86 0.31
C LYS A 49 -7.18 10.61 0.49
N VAL A 50 -6.55 11.24 1.49
CA VAL A 50 -5.14 10.97 1.83
C VAL A 50 -4.96 9.52 2.27
N LEU A 51 -5.80 9.04 3.19
CA LEU A 51 -5.77 7.67 3.68
C LEU A 51 -5.96 6.67 2.52
N PHE A 52 -6.94 6.92 1.67
CA PHE A 52 -7.22 6.08 0.50
C PHE A 52 -6.04 6.06 -0.50
N ALA A 53 -5.40 7.21 -0.72
CA ALA A 53 -4.22 7.29 -1.59
C ALA A 53 -3.09 6.40 -1.07
N PHE A 54 -2.71 6.52 0.19
CA PHE A 54 -1.67 5.68 0.78
C PHE A 54 -2.06 4.22 0.85
N GLN A 55 -3.28 3.90 1.27
CA GLN A 55 -3.76 2.52 1.29
C GLN A 55 -3.65 1.88 -0.09
N THR A 56 -4.08 2.57 -1.15
CA THR A 56 -3.95 2.09 -2.53
C THR A 56 -2.49 1.85 -2.91
N CYS A 57 -1.57 2.73 -2.51
CA CYS A 57 -0.14 2.55 -2.75
C CYS A 57 0.40 1.29 -2.08
N PHE A 58 0.11 1.11 -0.81
CA PHE A 58 0.56 -0.07 -0.05
C PHE A 58 -0.06 -1.37 -0.59
N GLU A 59 -1.31 -1.34 -1.04
CA GLU A 59 -1.97 -2.50 -1.68
C GLU A 59 -1.32 -2.86 -3.02
N LYS A 60 -0.94 -1.87 -3.86
CA LYS A 60 -0.21 -2.12 -5.11
C LYS A 60 1.17 -2.70 -4.85
N TRP A 61 1.94 -2.16 -3.90
CA TRP A 61 3.23 -2.74 -3.53
C TRP A 61 3.09 -4.10 -2.86
N GLN A 62 2.01 -4.34 -2.09
CA GLN A 62 1.69 -5.65 -1.56
C GLN A 62 1.47 -6.66 -2.69
N ALA A 63 0.72 -6.31 -3.73
CA ALA A 63 0.53 -7.17 -4.89
C ALA A 63 1.85 -7.45 -5.62
N ALA A 64 2.75 -6.46 -5.69
CA ALA A 64 4.09 -6.66 -6.22
C ALA A 64 4.93 -7.63 -5.37
N PHE A 65 4.89 -7.51 -4.03
CA PHE A 65 5.52 -8.49 -3.14
C PHE A 65 4.96 -9.90 -3.35
N ASP A 66 3.65 -10.03 -3.51
CA ASP A 66 3.02 -11.33 -3.73
C ASP A 66 3.45 -11.94 -5.08
N ALA A 67 3.76 -11.10 -6.08
CA ALA A 67 4.16 -11.52 -7.43
C ALA A 67 5.63 -11.97 -7.55
N ILE A 68 6.57 -11.38 -6.78
CA ILE A 68 8.01 -11.66 -6.93
C ILE A 68 8.49 -13.03 -6.39
N ALA A 69 7.63 -13.80 -5.74
CA ALA A 69 7.97 -15.16 -5.34
C ALA A 69 6.72 -16.05 -5.29
N PRO A 70 6.84 -17.30 -5.73
CA PRO A 70 5.70 -18.22 -5.89
C PRO A 70 5.17 -18.82 -4.58
N VAL A 71 5.61 -18.36 -3.43
CA VAL A 71 5.36 -18.96 -2.10
C VAL A 71 4.23 -18.29 -1.31
N GLY A 72 3.37 -17.52 -1.95
CA GLY A 72 2.27 -16.83 -1.27
C GLY A 72 2.68 -15.58 -0.50
N ARG A 73 1.79 -15.06 0.34
CA ARG A 73 2.01 -13.86 1.13
C ARG A 73 2.89 -14.17 2.34
N VAL A 74 4.14 -13.76 2.30
CA VAL A 74 5.15 -13.96 3.35
C VAL A 74 5.59 -12.63 3.96
N ILE A 75 5.48 -11.53 3.16
CA ILE A 75 5.68 -10.17 3.62
C ILE A 75 4.35 -9.45 3.50
N GLU A 76 3.92 -8.80 4.57
CA GLU A 76 2.68 -8.04 4.63
C GLU A 76 2.97 -6.58 4.99
N LEU A 77 2.48 -5.66 4.16
CA LEU A 77 2.47 -4.23 4.44
C LEU A 77 1.17 -3.87 5.18
N ARG A 78 1.25 -3.60 6.47
CA ARG A 78 0.07 -3.42 7.34
C ARG A 78 0.02 -2.04 7.95
N ALA A 79 -1.14 -1.39 7.85
CA ALA A 79 -1.40 -0.14 8.55
C ALA A 79 -1.42 -0.35 10.08
N THR A 80 -1.00 0.66 10.82
CA THR A 80 -1.13 0.71 12.27
C THR A 80 -1.45 2.13 12.73
N ASP A 81 -2.24 2.26 13.79
CA ASP A 81 -2.47 3.56 14.45
C ASP A 81 -1.38 3.88 15.49
N ASP A 82 -0.52 2.91 15.78
CA ASP A 82 0.59 3.06 16.74
C ASP A 82 1.87 3.53 16.02
N TRP A 83 2.24 4.78 16.25
CA TRP A 83 3.46 5.38 15.71
C TRP A 83 4.72 4.61 16.14
N HIS A 84 4.78 4.13 17.39
CA HIS A 84 5.94 3.42 17.92
C HIS A 84 6.10 2.02 17.29
N LYS A 85 5.01 1.42 16.86
CA LYS A 85 5.02 0.12 16.19
C LYS A 85 5.38 0.24 14.72
N SER A 86 5.14 1.40 14.11
CA SER A 86 5.36 1.60 12.67
C SER A 86 6.86 1.63 12.32
N GLN A 87 7.22 0.91 11.27
CA GLN A 87 8.53 1.00 10.67
C GLN A 87 8.57 2.09 9.58
N ILE A 88 7.50 2.21 8.79
CA ILE A 88 7.35 3.26 7.76
C ILE A 88 6.45 4.36 8.32
N ARG A 89 6.95 5.61 8.32
CA ARG A 89 6.21 6.76 8.78
C ARG A 89 6.12 7.82 7.69
N LEU A 90 4.92 8.34 7.51
CA LEU A 90 4.58 9.29 6.47
C LEU A 90 4.31 10.66 7.10
N TYR A 91 5.03 11.68 6.64
CA TYR A 91 4.97 13.04 7.19
C TYR A 91 4.74 14.07 6.09
N PHE A 92 3.82 14.99 6.33
CA PHE A 92 3.71 16.23 5.55
C PHE A 92 4.45 17.32 6.31
N LEU A 93 5.51 17.87 5.71
CA LEU A 93 6.39 18.85 6.35
C LEU A 93 6.33 20.18 5.61
N ASN A 94 6.30 21.26 6.38
CA ASN A 94 6.30 22.61 5.82
C ASN A 94 7.59 22.92 5.05
N PRO A 95 7.49 23.66 3.93
CA PRO A 95 8.67 24.09 3.19
C PRO A 95 9.56 25.01 4.02
N GLY A 96 10.85 25.01 3.70
CA GLY A 96 11.85 25.86 4.31
C GLY A 96 12.27 25.50 5.75
N VAL A 97 11.69 24.43 6.35
CA VAL A 97 12.02 24.05 7.73
C VAL A 97 12.94 22.85 7.78
N SER A 98 13.99 22.92 8.61
CA SER A 98 14.92 21.82 8.85
C SER A 98 14.46 20.84 9.93
N SER A 99 13.44 21.19 10.68
CA SER A 99 12.73 20.31 11.64
C SER A 99 11.33 20.82 11.92
N GLN A 100 10.42 19.90 12.23
CA GLN A 100 9.03 20.20 12.57
C GLN A 100 8.58 19.32 13.72
N GLU A 101 7.81 19.89 14.63
CA GLU A 101 7.13 19.15 15.70
C GLU A 101 5.82 18.58 15.18
N ILE A 102 5.61 17.29 15.38
CA ILE A 102 4.40 16.57 14.99
C ILE A 102 3.81 15.90 16.22
N VAL A 103 2.52 16.15 16.45
CA VAL A 103 1.74 15.42 17.47
C VAL A 103 1.34 14.07 16.89
N ILE A 104 1.80 12.99 17.51
CA ILE A 104 1.52 11.63 17.08
C ILE A 104 0.28 11.02 17.75
N SER A 105 -0.06 9.79 17.40
CA SER A 105 -1.32 9.13 17.75
C SER A 105 -1.60 9.01 19.25
N ASP A 106 -0.58 8.94 20.10
CA ASP A 106 -0.72 8.89 21.56
C ASP A 106 -0.80 10.27 22.23
N GLY A 107 -0.78 11.35 21.44
CA GLY A 107 -0.81 12.75 21.90
C GLY A 107 0.56 13.30 22.29
N SER A 108 1.63 12.51 22.22
CA SER A 108 3.00 13.01 22.41
C SER A 108 3.48 13.78 21.18
N THR A 109 4.57 14.54 21.34
CA THR A 109 5.18 15.30 20.26
C THR A 109 6.52 14.72 19.90
N VAL A 110 6.74 14.50 18.60
CA VAL A 110 8.03 14.09 18.05
C VAL A 110 8.60 15.20 17.17
N THR A 111 9.93 15.38 17.22
CA THR A 111 10.62 16.30 16.33
C THR A 111 11.12 15.55 15.11
N VAL A 112 10.51 15.80 13.96
CA VAL A 112 10.92 15.26 12.66
C VAL A 112 11.99 16.16 12.07
N ARG A 113 13.17 15.63 11.79
CA ARG A 113 14.27 16.35 11.15
C ARG A 113 14.17 16.25 9.65
N ASN A 114 14.23 17.39 8.97
CA ASN A 114 14.30 17.48 7.52
C ASN A 114 15.63 18.09 7.10
N LYS A 115 16.63 17.25 6.86
CA LYS A 115 17.98 17.68 6.47
C LYS A 115 18.00 18.42 5.14
N TRP A 116 17.03 18.14 4.27
CA TRP A 116 16.84 18.80 2.99
C TRP A 116 15.46 19.48 2.98
N PRO A 117 15.37 20.71 3.53
CA PRO A 117 14.11 21.43 3.58
C PRO A 117 13.49 21.56 2.19
N PHE A 118 12.19 21.39 2.12
CA PHE A 118 11.44 21.55 0.89
C PHE A 118 11.49 22.99 0.40
N ASP A 119 11.39 23.17 -0.91
CA ASP A 119 11.47 24.47 -1.59
C ASP A 119 10.08 25.08 -1.87
N GLY A 120 9.00 24.37 -1.54
CA GLY A 120 7.62 24.80 -1.76
C GLY A 120 7.11 24.40 -3.14
N PRO A 121 6.03 25.03 -3.62
CA PRO A 121 5.30 24.53 -4.77
C PRO A 121 6.15 24.33 -6.03
N GLN A 122 5.95 23.21 -6.71
CA GLN A 122 6.54 22.86 -7.99
C GLN A 122 8.07 22.65 -7.99
N GLY A 123 8.59 22.19 -6.87
CA GLY A 123 9.99 21.78 -6.72
C GLY A 123 10.12 20.31 -6.37
N VAL A 124 10.70 20.06 -5.22
CA VAL A 124 10.83 18.72 -4.62
C VAL A 124 9.53 18.33 -3.96
N LEU A 125 8.82 17.38 -4.53
CA LEU A 125 7.49 16.98 -4.05
C LEU A 125 7.55 16.16 -2.76
N ALA A 126 8.49 15.23 -2.70
CA ALA A 126 8.68 14.32 -1.58
C ALA A 126 10.10 13.76 -1.58
N HIS A 127 10.51 13.12 -0.50
CA HIS A 127 11.74 12.36 -0.44
C HIS A 127 11.77 11.36 0.72
N ARG A 128 12.57 10.31 0.57
CA ARG A 128 13.05 9.47 1.64
C ARG A 128 14.41 9.97 2.12
N PRO A 129 14.56 10.43 3.38
CA PRO A 129 15.89 10.74 3.91
C PRO A 129 16.80 9.50 3.93
N PRO A 130 18.08 9.58 3.54
CA PRO A 130 19.01 8.45 3.60
C PRO A 130 19.06 7.83 4.99
N HIS A 131 19.04 6.49 5.03
CA HIS A 131 19.08 5.71 6.27
C HIS A 131 17.90 5.95 7.22
N SER A 132 16.80 6.56 6.72
CA SER A 132 15.56 6.72 7.46
C SER A 132 14.47 5.78 6.90
N PHE A 133 13.49 5.47 7.75
CA PHE A 133 12.24 4.82 7.37
C PHE A 133 11.08 5.80 7.40
N ASP A 134 11.38 7.09 7.33
CA ASP A 134 10.41 8.16 7.18
C ASP A 134 10.29 8.55 5.71
N LEU A 135 9.09 8.87 5.27
CA LEU A 135 8.79 9.51 4.00
C LEU A 135 8.26 10.91 4.26
N HIS A 136 8.92 11.89 3.68
CA HIS A 136 8.55 13.28 3.80
C HIS A 136 7.88 13.76 2.51
N PHE A 137 6.75 14.45 2.66
CA PHE A 137 5.98 15.08 1.59
C PHE A 137 5.95 16.59 1.82
N ASP A 138 6.15 17.40 0.77
CA ASP A 138 6.12 18.87 0.89
C ASP A 138 4.68 19.36 1.13
N GLU A 139 4.41 19.94 2.30
CA GLU A 139 3.12 20.55 2.59
C GLU A 139 2.87 21.83 1.75
N GLY A 140 3.89 22.38 1.10
CA GLY A 140 3.78 23.49 0.14
C GLY A 140 3.08 23.14 -1.15
N GLU A 141 3.01 21.86 -1.51
CA GLU A 141 2.41 21.41 -2.76
C GLU A 141 0.89 21.45 -2.76
N ALA A 142 0.30 21.60 -3.94
CA ALA A 142 -1.14 21.52 -4.13
C ALA A 142 -1.59 20.05 -4.30
N TRP A 143 -1.50 19.27 -3.22
CA TRP A 143 -1.88 17.86 -3.22
C TRP A 143 -3.31 17.63 -3.64
N SER A 144 -3.53 16.62 -4.47
CA SER A 144 -4.82 16.29 -5.07
C SER A 144 -4.95 14.78 -5.32
N ASP A 145 -6.16 14.32 -5.59
CA ASP A 145 -6.46 12.98 -6.10
C ASP A 145 -6.31 12.87 -7.64
N ILE A 146 -6.06 13.99 -8.31
CA ILE A 146 -5.86 14.06 -9.76
C ILE A 146 -4.63 14.91 -10.11
N HIS A 147 -3.98 14.58 -11.24
CA HIS A 147 -3.01 15.45 -11.87
C HIS A 147 -3.74 16.49 -12.73
N LYS A 148 -3.51 17.79 -12.49
CA LYS A 148 -4.12 18.87 -13.27
C LYS A 148 -3.31 20.16 -13.17
N TYR A 149 -3.06 20.81 -14.28
CA TYR A 149 -2.56 22.17 -14.28
C TYR A 149 -3.70 23.18 -14.47
N ASP A 150 -3.89 24.05 -13.48
CA ASP A 150 -4.83 25.16 -13.52
C ASP A 150 -4.11 26.40 -14.09
N LYS A 151 -4.46 26.77 -15.32
CA LYS A 151 -3.83 27.90 -16.03
C LYS A 151 -4.17 29.26 -15.43
N GLU A 152 -5.36 29.41 -14.84
CA GLU A 152 -5.80 30.65 -14.23
C GLU A 152 -5.06 30.92 -12.92
N LYS A 153 -4.90 29.88 -12.11
CA LYS A 153 -4.20 29.96 -10.83
C LYS A 153 -2.70 29.75 -10.94
N GLN A 154 -2.19 29.39 -12.11
CA GLN A 154 -0.80 28.99 -12.33
C GLN A 154 -0.35 27.88 -11.36
N THR A 155 -1.27 26.94 -11.03
CA THR A 155 -1.07 25.92 -10.01
C THR A 155 -1.09 24.54 -10.64
N LEU A 156 -0.06 23.74 -10.38
CA LEU A 156 -0.06 22.32 -10.64
C LEU A 156 -0.68 21.57 -9.45
N PHE A 157 -1.81 20.92 -9.65
CA PHE A 157 -2.36 19.97 -8.71
C PHE A 157 -1.63 18.65 -8.85
N VAL A 158 -0.92 18.25 -7.81
CA VAL A 158 -0.06 17.08 -7.77
C VAL A 158 -0.83 15.88 -7.24
N GLN A 159 -0.84 14.80 -7.99
CA GLN A 159 -1.53 13.59 -7.57
C GLN A 159 -0.73 12.86 -6.48
N LEU A 160 -1.25 12.88 -5.25
CA LEU A 160 -0.56 12.36 -4.07
C LEU A 160 -0.15 10.89 -4.22
N TRP A 161 -1.06 10.05 -4.71
CA TRP A 161 -0.80 8.61 -4.74
C TRP A 161 0.33 8.22 -5.70
N GLN A 162 0.53 8.93 -6.83
CA GLN A 162 1.65 8.64 -7.73
C GLN A 162 2.99 8.96 -7.08
N VAL A 163 3.08 10.11 -6.41
CA VAL A 163 4.30 10.49 -5.67
C VAL A 163 4.54 9.49 -4.53
N ALA A 164 3.49 9.12 -3.80
CA ALA A 164 3.59 8.14 -2.73
C ALA A 164 4.03 6.75 -3.22
N MET A 165 3.54 6.31 -4.39
CA MET A 165 3.98 5.06 -5.03
C MET A 165 5.49 5.07 -5.29
N HIS A 166 6.02 6.16 -5.84
CA HIS A 166 7.44 6.34 -6.12
C HIS A 166 8.27 6.31 -4.83
N GLU A 167 7.90 7.12 -3.85
CA GLU A 167 8.63 7.21 -2.57
C GLU A 167 8.60 5.89 -1.78
N LEU A 168 7.49 5.15 -1.86
CA LEU A 168 7.43 3.80 -1.28
C LEU A 168 8.39 2.83 -1.95
N GLY A 169 8.60 2.93 -3.26
CA GLY A 169 9.64 2.16 -3.96
C GLY A 169 11.03 2.43 -3.37
N HIS A 170 11.34 3.69 -3.07
CA HIS A 170 12.59 4.03 -2.38
C HIS A 170 12.63 3.47 -0.96
N MET A 171 11.50 3.44 -0.25
CA MET A 171 11.41 2.80 1.06
C MET A 171 11.71 1.30 0.98
N LEU A 172 11.38 0.68 -0.14
CA LEU A 172 11.68 -0.71 -0.46
C LEU A 172 13.08 -0.92 -1.09
N ASP A 173 13.97 0.05 -0.92
CA ASP A 173 15.38 0.04 -1.38
C ASP A 173 15.55 0.04 -2.91
N ILE A 174 14.51 0.39 -3.67
CA ILE A 174 14.55 0.47 -5.13
C ILE A 174 15.03 1.87 -5.52
N ALA A 175 16.08 1.95 -6.35
CA ALA A 175 16.56 3.21 -6.91
C ALA A 175 15.73 3.66 -8.11
N HIS A 176 16.07 4.82 -8.68
CA HIS A 176 15.42 5.30 -9.89
C HIS A 176 15.59 4.35 -11.07
N SER A 177 14.53 4.19 -11.85
CA SER A 177 14.52 3.51 -13.14
C SER A 177 14.94 4.46 -14.28
N SER A 178 15.57 3.92 -15.31
CA SER A 178 15.78 4.62 -16.58
C SER A 178 14.61 4.45 -17.56
N ASP A 179 13.67 3.53 -17.26
CA ASP A 179 12.46 3.35 -18.06
C ASP A 179 11.48 4.50 -17.77
N PRO A 180 11.16 5.33 -18.76
CA PRO A 180 10.27 6.48 -18.56
C PRO A 180 8.80 6.07 -18.28
N LEU A 181 8.46 4.80 -18.33
CA LEU A 181 7.13 4.28 -17.99
C LEU A 181 7.06 3.68 -16.59
N ALA A 182 8.19 3.39 -15.96
CA ALA A 182 8.25 2.81 -14.62
C ALA A 182 7.80 3.79 -13.54
N ILE A 183 7.20 3.28 -12.46
CA ILE A 183 6.84 4.11 -11.31
C ILE A 183 8.07 4.75 -10.66
N MET A 184 9.22 4.06 -10.74
CA MET A 184 10.50 4.55 -10.21
C MET A 184 11.24 5.51 -11.15
N TYR A 185 10.60 5.97 -12.24
CA TYR A 185 11.19 7.05 -13.06
C TYR A 185 11.23 8.37 -12.27
N PRO A 186 12.36 9.11 -12.29
CA PRO A 186 12.60 10.22 -11.35
C PRO A 186 11.78 11.49 -11.61
N THR A 187 11.05 11.56 -12.72
CA THR A 187 10.29 12.75 -13.09
C THR A 187 8.80 12.51 -12.94
N TYR A 188 8.12 13.35 -12.16
CA TYR A 188 6.68 13.34 -12.03
C TYR A 188 6.01 13.99 -13.25
N ASP A 189 5.06 13.30 -13.87
CA ASP A 189 4.27 13.77 -15.01
C ASP A 189 2.76 13.57 -14.87
N GLY A 190 2.33 12.85 -13.81
CA GLY A 190 0.92 12.52 -13.56
C GLY A 190 0.41 11.30 -14.32
N GLU A 191 1.27 10.56 -15.02
CA GLU A 191 0.88 9.45 -15.91
C GLU A 191 1.31 8.06 -15.43
N HIS A 192 2.32 7.95 -14.55
CA HIS A 192 2.80 6.66 -14.02
C HIS A 192 1.84 6.09 -12.98
N THR A 193 1.13 5.05 -13.35
CA THR A 193 0.03 4.51 -12.53
C THR A 193 0.21 3.04 -12.13
N GLU A 194 1.13 2.33 -12.77
CA GLU A 194 1.30 0.89 -12.57
C GLU A 194 2.76 0.55 -12.23
N ILE A 195 2.92 -0.46 -11.39
CA ILE A 195 4.20 -1.11 -11.14
C ILE A 195 4.52 -1.98 -12.34
N LEU A 196 5.57 -1.66 -13.06
CA LEU A 196 5.99 -2.38 -14.25
C LEU A 196 7.05 -3.43 -13.94
N LYS A 197 7.46 -4.17 -14.98
CA LYS A 197 8.48 -5.21 -14.85
C LYS A 197 9.78 -4.70 -14.26
N ASP A 198 10.19 -3.50 -14.61
CA ASP A 198 11.39 -2.84 -14.10
C ASP A 198 11.34 -2.65 -12.58
N ASP A 199 10.22 -2.13 -12.09
CA ASP A 199 9.98 -1.95 -10.66
C ASP A 199 9.92 -3.29 -9.92
N LEU A 200 9.30 -4.32 -10.53
CA LEU A 200 9.23 -5.69 -9.96
C LEU A 200 10.60 -6.35 -9.89
N ASP A 201 11.44 -6.18 -10.90
CA ASP A 201 12.79 -6.72 -10.90
C ASP A 201 13.65 -6.04 -9.81
N GLY A 202 13.48 -4.72 -9.61
CA GLY A 202 14.09 -3.98 -8.50
C GLY A 202 13.64 -4.54 -7.13
N LEU A 203 12.34 -4.73 -6.96
CA LEU A 203 11.77 -5.30 -5.73
C LEU A 203 12.28 -6.74 -5.49
N ALA A 204 12.37 -7.56 -6.53
CA ALA A 204 12.89 -8.92 -6.45
C ALA A 204 14.38 -8.94 -6.05
N ALA A 205 15.18 -8.00 -6.57
CA ALA A 205 16.58 -7.85 -6.20
C ALA A 205 16.71 -7.43 -4.72
N ALA A 206 15.85 -6.55 -4.24
CA ALA A 206 15.85 -6.08 -2.86
C ALA A 206 15.38 -7.15 -1.86
N PHE A 207 14.29 -7.83 -2.15
CA PHE A 207 13.57 -8.66 -1.16
C PHE A 207 13.47 -10.16 -1.52
N GLY A 208 13.84 -10.58 -2.71
CA GLY A 208 13.66 -11.98 -3.14
C GLY A 208 14.31 -12.99 -2.19
N LYS A 209 15.52 -12.71 -1.70
CA LYS A 209 16.21 -13.56 -0.72
C LYS A 209 15.51 -13.57 0.64
N VAL A 210 15.17 -12.40 1.16
CA VAL A 210 14.46 -12.26 2.46
C VAL A 210 13.12 -12.99 2.42
N LYS A 211 12.38 -12.83 1.32
CA LYS A 211 11.10 -13.51 1.13
C LYS A 211 11.26 -15.03 1.10
N ALA A 212 12.29 -15.56 0.44
CA ALA A 212 12.56 -17.00 0.41
C ALA A 212 12.94 -17.55 1.80
N GLU A 213 13.78 -16.84 2.55
CA GLU A 213 14.17 -17.22 3.92
C GLU A 213 12.99 -17.21 4.87
N LEU A 214 12.14 -16.18 4.81
CA LEU A 214 10.91 -16.09 5.60
C LEU A 214 9.92 -17.21 5.22
N ALA A 215 9.75 -17.49 3.93
CA ALA A 215 8.89 -18.58 3.49
C ALA A 215 9.32 -19.93 4.08
N GLU A 216 10.61 -20.20 4.12
CA GLU A 216 11.13 -21.45 4.73
C GLU A 216 10.91 -21.45 6.25
N LYS A 217 11.15 -20.34 6.93
CA LYS A 217 10.92 -20.19 8.38
C LYS A 217 9.45 -20.33 8.76
N LEU A 218 8.55 -19.76 7.97
CA LEU A 218 7.10 -19.74 8.26
C LEU A 218 6.37 -20.98 7.73
N ARG A 219 6.98 -21.75 6.82
CA ARG A 219 6.40 -22.97 6.25
C ARG A 219 5.83 -23.95 7.27
N PRO A 220 6.51 -24.29 8.38
CA PRO A 220 5.95 -25.18 9.39
C PRO A 220 4.65 -24.62 10.01
N ALA A 221 4.61 -23.33 10.31
CA ALA A 221 3.43 -22.66 10.84
C ALA A 221 2.29 -22.60 9.81
N MET A 222 2.61 -22.35 8.55
CA MET A 222 1.63 -22.33 7.46
C MET A 222 1.06 -23.73 7.16
N LEU A 223 1.87 -24.79 7.30
CA LEU A 223 1.45 -26.17 7.11
C LEU A 223 0.75 -26.77 8.35
N SER A 224 1.03 -26.25 9.55
CA SER A 224 0.43 -26.72 10.80
C SER A 224 -0.95 -26.12 11.09
N VAL A 225 -1.39 -25.14 10.30
CA VAL A 225 -2.75 -24.59 10.42
C VAL A 225 -3.69 -25.52 9.64
N ASP A 226 -3.92 -26.69 10.18
CA ASP A 226 -5.11 -27.51 9.87
C ASP A 226 -6.32 -26.78 10.48
N ARG A 227 -6.71 -25.66 9.83
CA ARG A 227 -7.91 -24.94 10.25
C ARG A 227 -9.10 -25.74 9.81
N GLU A 228 -9.82 -26.27 10.78
CA GLU A 228 -11.10 -26.92 10.54
C GLU A 228 -12.01 -25.97 9.76
N VAL A 229 -12.44 -26.40 8.59
CA VAL A 229 -13.46 -25.70 7.82
C VAL A 229 -14.82 -26.15 8.37
N ILE A 230 -15.49 -25.26 9.08
CA ILE A 230 -16.83 -25.54 9.62
C ILE A 230 -17.84 -25.43 8.47
N ASP A 231 -18.44 -26.55 8.09
CA ASP A 231 -19.51 -26.56 7.10
C ASP A 231 -20.84 -26.10 7.75
N ILE A 232 -21.26 -24.90 7.38
CA ILE A 232 -22.49 -24.28 7.91
C ILE A 232 -23.56 -24.09 6.81
N VAL A 233 -23.35 -24.67 5.63
CA VAL A 233 -24.27 -24.50 4.47
C VAL A 233 -25.74 -24.75 4.83
N ASP A 234 -26.00 -25.76 5.64
CA ASP A 234 -27.37 -26.14 6.01
C ASP A 234 -28.00 -25.23 7.07
N SER A 235 -27.19 -24.55 7.88
CA SER A 235 -27.67 -23.62 8.92
C SER A 235 -27.90 -22.20 8.41
N LEU A 236 -27.34 -21.83 7.25
CA LEU A 236 -27.48 -20.49 6.72
C LEU A 236 -28.86 -20.22 6.12
N PRO A 237 -29.35 -18.97 6.19
CA PRO A 237 -30.55 -18.53 5.49
C PRO A 237 -30.52 -18.88 4.00
N LYS A 238 -31.58 -19.45 3.48
CA LYS A 238 -31.75 -19.83 2.06
C LYS A 238 -32.86 -19.03 1.42
N GLY A 239 -32.65 -18.56 0.19
CA GLY A 239 -33.64 -17.89 -0.63
C GLY A 239 -34.61 -18.87 -1.30
N ALA A 240 -35.61 -18.33 -2.00
CA ALA A 240 -36.63 -19.12 -2.69
C ALA A 240 -36.11 -19.85 -3.95
N THR A 241 -34.94 -19.49 -4.42
CA THR A 241 -34.31 -20.07 -5.63
C THR A 241 -33.01 -20.76 -5.29
N ALA A 242 -32.49 -21.57 -6.19
CA ALA A 242 -31.20 -22.20 -6.04
C ALA A 242 -30.11 -21.51 -6.90
N TYR A 243 -28.87 -21.52 -6.45
CA TYR A 243 -27.73 -21.10 -7.27
C TYR A 243 -27.57 -22.05 -8.48
N ARG A 244 -27.15 -21.47 -9.61
CA ARG A 244 -26.78 -22.25 -10.78
C ARG A 244 -25.54 -23.10 -10.48
N LYS A 245 -25.64 -24.39 -10.66
CA LYS A 245 -24.48 -25.28 -10.58
C LYS A 245 -23.47 -24.96 -11.68
N ARG A 246 -22.18 -24.95 -11.33
CA ARG A 246 -21.06 -24.79 -12.26
C ARG A 246 -20.08 -25.94 -12.07
N THR A 247 -19.41 -26.31 -13.15
CA THR A 247 -18.29 -27.24 -13.13
C THR A 247 -16.99 -26.46 -12.85
N ILE A 248 -15.94 -27.15 -12.42
CA ILE A 248 -14.66 -26.51 -12.03
C ILE A 248 -14.03 -25.73 -13.20
N ASP A 249 -14.16 -26.23 -14.42
CA ASP A 249 -13.68 -25.60 -15.65
C ASP A 249 -14.41 -24.29 -16.01
N GLN A 250 -15.60 -24.07 -15.45
CA GLN A 250 -16.38 -22.84 -15.59
C GLN A 250 -15.98 -21.76 -14.59
N ILE A 251 -15.15 -22.08 -13.58
CA ILE A 251 -14.62 -21.14 -12.61
C ILE A 251 -13.39 -20.48 -13.22
N LYS A 252 -13.48 -19.18 -13.50
CA LYS A 252 -12.41 -18.42 -14.15
C LYS A 252 -11.67 -17.52 -13.17
N GLN A 253 -12.23 -17.30 -11.97
CA GLN A 253 -11.70 -16.35 -11.01
C GLN A 253 -12.08 -16.76 -9.59
N ILE A 254 -11.16 -16.56 -8.66
CA ILE A 254 -11.41 -16.57 -7.22
C ILE A 254 -11.35 -15.12 -6.76
N VAL A 255 -12.41 -14.66 -6.09
CA VAL A 255 -12.48 -13.29 -5.56
C VAL A 255 -12.40 -13.37 -4.05
N VAL A 256 -11.46 -12.66 -3.47
CA VAL A 256 -11.32 -12.49 -2.02
C VAL A 256 -11.59 -11.02 -1.70
N HIS A 257 -12.54 -10.76 -0.81
CA HIS A 257 -12.80 -9.40 -0.31
C HIS A 257 -13.39 -9.46 1.11
N HIS A 258 -13.33 -8.35 1.82
CA HIS A 258 -13.93 -8.24 3.16
C HIS A 258 -15.39 -7.79 3.06
N SER A 259 -16.20 -8.13 4.09
CA SER A 259 -17.61 -7.78 4.15
C SER A 259 -17.90 -6.31 4.51
N ALA A 260 -16.87 -5.54 4.85
CA ALA A 260 -16.97 -4.18 5.36
C ALA A 260 -17.74 -4.03 6.71
N ASP A 261 -18.14 -5.13 7.32
CA ASP A 261 -18.76 -5.14 8.64
C ASP A 261 -18.19 -6.26 9.53
N ASN A 262 -18.69 -6.34 10.75
CA ASN A 262 -18.34 -7.37 11.73
C ASN A 262 -19.44 -8.44 11.86
N GLY A 263 -20.23 -8.64 10.82
CA GLY A 263 -21.34 -9.57 10.82
C GLY A 263 -20.90 -11.03 10.96
N THR A 264 -21.77 -11.83 11.61
CA THR A 264 -21.60 -13.28 11.60
C THR A 264 -21.97 -13.84 10.21
N PRO A 265 -21.52 -15.10 9.88
CA PRO A 265 -21.93 -15.75 8.64
C PRO A 265 -23.44 -15.74 8.41
N GLU A 266 -24.23 -15.92 9.47
CA GLU A 266 -25.70 -15.92 9.42
C GLU A 266 -26.24 -14.52 9.12
N SER A 267 -25.67 -13.45 9.70
CA SER A 267 -26.10 -12.07 9.44
C SER A 267 -25.80 -11.65 8.01
N ILE A 268 -24.63 -12.03 7.49
CA ILE A 268 -24.21 -11.79 6.11
C ILE A 268 -25.13 -12.54 5.14
N ALA A 269 -25.41 -13.82 5.39
CA ALA A 269 -26.33 -14.61 4.58
C ALA A 269 -27.77 -14.06 4.65
N GLY A 270 -28.21 -13.63 5.83
CA GLY A 270 -29.51 -12.97 6.02
C GLY A 270 -29.66 -11.69 5.18
N TYR A 271 -28.61 -10.88 5.14
CA TYR A 271 -28.56 -9.67 4.30
C TYR A 271 -28.64 -10.02 2.80
N HIS A 272 -27.89 -11.02 2.34
CA HIS A 272 -27.94 -11.45 0.94
C HIS A 272 -29.31 -11.99 0.53
N VAL A 273 -29.91 -12.82 1.38
CA VAL A 273 -31.24 -13.42 1.10
C VAL A 273 -32.35 -12.40 1.20
N ASN A 274 -32.41 -11.64 2.30
CA ASN A 274 -33.52 -10.73 2.58
C ASN A 274 -33.37 -9.39 1.86
N GLY A 275 -32.17 -8.85 1.78
CA GLY A 275 -31.85 -7.57 1.11
C GLY A 275 -31.76 -7.71 -0.40
N HIS A 276 -30.88 -8.58 -0.88
CA HIS A 276 -30.61 -8.75 -2.31
C HIS A 276 -31.48 -9.80 -2.99
N LYS A 277 -32.29 -10.56 -2.25
CA LYS A 277 -33.11 -11.67 -2.75
C LYS A 277 -32.28 -12.78 -3.43
N TRP A 278 -31.06 -12.98 -2.97
CA TRP A 278 -30.18 -14.02 -3.47
C TRP A 278 -30.61 -15.41 -2.98
N PRO A 279 -30.20 -16.49 -3.69
CA PRO A 279 -30.50 -17.88 -3.30
C PRO A 279 -29.95 -18.31 -1.94
N GLY A 280 -28.93 -17.63 -1.46
CA GLY A 280 -28.23 -17.91 -0.21
C GLY A 280 -27.09 -16.91 0.02
N VAL A 281 -26.10 -17.27 0.83
CA VAL A 281 -24.88 -16.49 1.00
C VAL A 281 -24.10 -16.44 -0.32
N GLY A 282 -23.60 -15.27 -0.69
CA GLY A 282 -22.86 -15.07 -1.95
C GLY A 282 -21.39 -15.50 -1.89
N TYR A 283 -20.94 -16.11 -0.80
CA TYR A 283 -19.56 -16.54 -0.58
C TYR A 283 -19.47 -18.06 -0.47
N HIS A 284 -18.41 -18.64 -1.05
CA HIS A 284 -18.10 -20.07 -0.88
C HIS A 284 -17.45 -20.34 0.48
N PHE A 285 -16.69 -19.36 0.98
CA PHE A 285 -16.05 -19.41 2.29
C PHE A 285 -16.14 -18.02 2.95
N LEU A 286 -16.29 -18.00 4.23
CA LEU A 286 -16.24 -16.83 5.11
C LEU A 286 -15.14 -17.07 6.13
N ILE A 287 -14.35 -16.04 6.43
CA ILE A 287 -13.29 -16.11 7.43
C ILE A 287 -13.58 -15.04 8.47
N ASP A 288 -13.72 -15.40 9.71
CA ASP A 288 -13.93 -14.44 10.79
C ASP A 288 -12.61 -13.81 11.28
N LYS A 289 -12.70 -12.85 12.20
CA LYS A 289 -11.53 -12.15 12.77
C LYS A 289 -10.59 -13.07 13.57
N SER A 290 -11.05 -14.19 14.06
CA SER A 290 -10.20 -15.20 14.70
C SER A 290 -9.47 -16.06 13.68
N GLY A 291 -9.83 -15.94 12.42
CA GLY A 291 -9.33 -16.73 11.31
C GLY A 291 -10.04 -18.08 11.17
N GLN A 292 -11.18 -18.30 11.85
CA GLN A 292 -12.01 -19.48 11.65
C GLN A 292 -12.63 -19.44 10.25
N ILE A 293 -12.56 -20.56 9.53
CA ILE A 293 -13.08 -20.68 8.17
C ILE A 293 -14.44 -21.38 8.20
N PHE A 294 -15.43 -20.77 7.59
CA PHE A 294 -16.78 -21.31 7.41
C PHE A 294 -17.03 -21.53 5.92
N LYS A 295 -17.54 -22.69 5.56
CA LYS A 295 -18.03 -22.97 4.23
C LYS A 295 -19.50 -22.58 4.15
N GLY A 296 -19.83 -21.70 3.20
CA GLY A 296 -21.16 -21.14 2.97
C GLY A 296 -21.82 -21.59 1.65
#